data_9660259edf9ad9774aa2e469f21255c0
#
_entry.id   9660259edf9ad9774aa2e469f21255c0
#
_cell.length_a   1.000
_cell.length_b   1.000
_cell.length_c   1.000
_cell.angle_alpha   90.00
_cell.angle_beta   90.00
_cell.angle_gamma   90.00
#
_symmetry.space_group_name_H-M   'P 1'
#
loop_
_entity.id
_entity.type
_entity.pdbx_description
1 polymer ?
#
loop_
_entity_poly.entity_id
_entity_poly.type
_entity_poly.pdbx_seq_one_letter_code
_entity_poly.pdbx_strand_id
1 'polypeptide(L)' 'MTGFSIDFVSPARFNSLAAEISFESQILCRIDKEREDGVFEIEFFHEARLLGAEVKMKFSVQDLLKVVDQACADLRDIPA' A
#
# COMPACT_ATOMS: atom_id res chain seq x y z
N MET A 1 7.39 3.12 -11.97
CA MET A 1 6.95 3.65 -10.65
C MET A 1 8.17 4.12 -9.88
N THR A 2 8.66 5.28 -10.23
CA THR A 2 9.90 5.79 -9.67
C THR A 2 9.74 6.13 -8.18
N GLY A 3 10.57 5.53 -7.33
CA GLY A 3 10.56 5.76 -5.89
C GLY A 3 9.53 4.98 -5.11
N PHE A 4 8.56 4.34 -5.77
CA PHE A 4 7.53 3.53 -5.11
C PHE A 4 7.94 2.07 -5.01
N SER A 5 7.50 1.42 -3.94
CA SER A 5 7.61 -0.03 -3.80
C SER A 5 6.31 -0.59 -3.22
N ILE A 6 6.04 -1.85 -3.55
CA ILE A 6 4.87 -2.57 -3.06
C ILE A 6 5.36 -3.80 -2.33
N ASP A 7 4.95 -3.96 -1.07
CA ASP A 7 5.23 -5.14 -0.27
C ASP A 7 3.92 -5.78 0.17
N PHE A 8 3.86 -7.10 0.14
CA PHE A 8 2.69 -7.83 0.62
C PHE A 8 2.94 -8.25 2.06
N VAL A 9 1.98 -7.95 2.92
CA VAL A 9 2.10 -8.17 4.35
C VAL A 9 0.89 -8.94 4.86
N SER A 10 1.07 -9.60 6.00
CA SER A 10 0.01 -10.36 6.66
C SER A 10 -0.25 -9.77 8.05
N PRO A 11 -1.05 -8.71 8.14
CA PRO A 11 -1.37 -8.13 9.45
C PRO A 11 -2.08 -9.13 10.34
N ALA A 12 -1.85 -9.04 11.65
CA ALA A 12 -2.22 -10.08 12.62
C ALA A 12 -3.73 -10.40 12.66
N ARG A 13 -4.59 -9.46 12.29
CA ARG A 13 -6.05 -9.65 12.36
C ARG A 13 -6.70 -9.73 10.98
N PHE A 14 -5.90 -9.79 9.93
CA PHE A 14 -6.42 -9.85 8.58
C PHE A 14 -6.57 -11.30 8.12
N ASN A 15 -7.59 -11.56 7.33
CA ASN A 15 -7.83 -12.87 6.71
C ASN A 15 -7.02 -13.06 5.44
N SER A 16 -6.59 -11.99 4.83
CA SER A 16 -5.87 -12.00 3.55
C SER A 16 -4.64 -11.13 3.63
N LEU A 17 -3.74 -11.31 2.67
CA LEU A 17 -2.61 -10.41 2.52
C LEU A 17 -3.09 -9.00 2.17
N ALA A 18 -2.34 -8.01 2.63
CA ALA A 18 -2.54 -6.62 2.27
C ALA A 18 -1.30 -6.11 1.52
N ALA A 19 -1.47 -5.05 0.75
CA ALA A 19 -0.37 -4.43 0.02
C ALA A 19 0.03 -3.14 0.71
N GLU A 20 1.30 -3.03 1.11
CA GLU A 20 1.87 -1.78 1.60
C GLU A 20 2.58 -1.07 0.47
N ILE A 21 2.25 0.20 0.28
CA ILE A 21 2.92 1.05 -0.69
C ILE A 21 3.83 1.99 0.07
N SER A 22 5.11 2.00 -0.32
CA SER A 22 6.10 2.91 0.24
C SER A 22 6.62 3.84 -0.84
N PHE A 23 7.00 5.05 -0.44
CA PHE A 23 7.69 6.01 -1.29
C PHE A 23 8.99 6.39 -0.61
N GLU A 24 10.11 6.23 -1.31
CA GLU A 24 11.46 6.51 -0.77
C GLU A 24 11.67 5.79 0.58
N SER A 25 11.26 4.53 0.66
CA SER A 25 11.37 3.67 1.84
C SER A 25 10.47 4.06 3.02
N GLN A 26 9.62 5.07 2.86
CA GLN A 26 8.63 5.44 3.89
C GLN A 26 7.27 4.88 3.51
N ILE A 27 6.64 4.16 4.44
CA ILE A 27 5.30 3.61 4.20
C ILE A 27 4.31 4.74 4.03
N LEU A 28 3.62 4.74 2.90
CA LEU A 28 2.61 5.74 2.58
C LEU A 28 1.22 5.26 2.95
N CYS A 29 0.88 4.04 2.54
CA CYS A 29 -0.47 3.52 2.73
C CYS A 29 -0.48 2.00 2.67
N ARG A 30 -1.62 1.44 3.04
CA ARG A 30 -1.87 0.00 2.94
C ARG A 30 -3.23 -0.21 2.30
N ILE A 31 -3.30 -1.12 1.32
CA ILE A 31 -4.54 -1.52 0.66
C ILE A 31 -4.88 -2.92 1.11
N ASP A 32 -6.13 -3.14 1.50
CA ASP A 32 -6.61 -4.44 1.92
C ASP A 32 -7.93 -4.80 1.23
N LYS A 33 -8.30 -6.08 1.34
CA LYS A 33 -9.54 -6.61 0.78
C LYS A 33 -10.36 -7.34 1.84
N GLU A 34 -10.37 -6.79 3.05
CA GLU A 34 -11.04 -7.42 4.20
C GLU A 34 -12.54 -7.14 4.25
N ARG A 35 -13.04 -6.15 3.53
CA ARG A 35 -14.47 -5.85 3.52
C ARG A 35 -15.26 -7.02 2.94
N GLU A 36 -16.38 -7.29 3.57
CA GLU A 36 -17.26 -8.41 3.15
C GLU A 36 -17.88 -8.20 1.78
N ASP A 37 -18.07 -6.94 1.38
CA ASP A 37 -18.67 -6.60 0.09
C ASP A 37 -17.67 -6.65 -1.07
N GLY A 38 -16.41 -6.99 -0.80
CA GLY A 38 -15.37 -7.10 -1.81
C GLY A 38 -14.75 -5.77 -2.23
N VAL A 39 -15.13 -4.67 -1.62
CA VAL A 39 -14.55 -3.37 -1.91
C VAL A 39 -13.18 -3.27 -1.25
N PHE A 40 -12.17 -2.91 -2.03
CA PHE A 40 -10.82 -2.69 -1.50
C PHE A 40 -10.78 -1.36 -0.76
N GLU A 41 -10.08 -1.35 0.37
CA GLU A 41 -9.90 -0.14 1.17
C GLU A 41 -8.44 0.26 1.20
N ILE A 42 -8.23 1.56 1.35
CA ILE A 42 -6.89 2.12 1.49
C ILE A 42 -6.82 2.90 2.79
N GLU A 43 -5.74 2.67 3.54
CA GLU A 43 -5.48 3.37 4.80
C GLU A 43 -4.13 4.06 4.70
N PHE A 44 -4.13 5.38 4.86
CA PHE A 44 -2.90 6.16 4.79
C PHE A 44 -2.25 6.25 6.16
N PHE A 45 -0.92 6.20 6.17
CA PHE A 45 -0.11 6.37 7.37
C PHE A 45 -0.52 5.45 8.52
N HIS A 46 -0.87 4.20 8.17
CA HIS A 46 -1.27 3.21 9.16
C HIS A 46 -0.15 2.86 10.15
N GLU A 47 1.07 3.16 9.78
CA GLU A 47 2.24 2.90 10.60
C GLU A 47 3.23 4.05 10.44
N ALA A 48 3.53 4.74 11.53
CA ALA A 48 4.50 5.80 11.52
C ALA A 48 5.90 5.20 11.71
N ARG A 49 6.77 5.40 10.73
CA ARG A 49 8.17 5.06 10.85
C ARG A 49 8.97 6.35 10.92
N LEU A 50 9.80 6.44 11.94
CA LEU A 50 10.73 7.55 12.04
C LEU A 50 11.99 7.17 11.25
N LEU A 51 12.13 7.79 10.09
CA LEU A 51 13.36 7.68 9.33
C LEU A 51 14.34 8.74 9.84
N GLY A 52 15.63 8.44 9.74
CA GLY A 52 16.67 9.40 10.13
C GLY A 52 16.71 10.64 9.24
N ALA A 53 16.05 10.59 8.07
CA ALA A 53 15.91 11.72 7.17
C ALA A 53 14.42 11.93 6.87
N GLU A 54 14.02 13.19 6.77
CA GLU A 54 12.65 13.53 6.40
C GLU A 54 12.42 13.21 4.93
N VAL A 55 11.37 12.46 4.65
CA VAL A 55 10.97 12.13 3.29
C VAL A 55 9.86 13.07 2.87
N LYS A 56 10.08 13.78 1.78
CA LYS A 56 9.05 14.65 1.21
C LYS A 56 8.06 13.81 0.44
N MET A 57 6.84 13.74 0.94
CA MET A 57 5.74 12.99 0.31
C MET A 57 5.09 13.81 -0.79
N LYS A 58 5.84 14.01 -1.86
CA LYS A 58 5.36 14.72 -3.03
C LYS A 58 5.82 13.99 -4.29
N PHE A 59 4.88 13.62 -5.12
CA PHE A 59 5.13 12.79 -6.31
C PHE A 59 4.04 13.04 -7.35
N SER A 60 4.25 12.51 -8.54
CA SER A 60 3.28 12.62 -9.61
C SER A 60 1.98 11.89 -9.26
N VAL A 61 0.85 12.54 -9.50
CA VAL A 61 -0.46 11.90 -9.31
C VAL A 61 -0.57 10.65 -10.20
N GLN A 62 -0.05 10.72 -11.42
CA GLN A 62 -0.09 9.59 -12.35
C GLN A 62 0.70 8.41 -11.80
N ASP A 63 1.86 8.64 -11.20
CA ASP A 63 2.67 7.57 -10.62
C ASP A 63 1.96 6.95 -9.42
N LEU A 64 1.33 7.76 -8.58
CA LEU A 64 0.55 7.26 -7.46
C LEU A 64 -0.60 6.38 -7.96
N LEU A 65 -1.35 6.84 -8.96
CA LEU A 65 -2.46 6.07 -9.50
C LEU A 65 -1.99 4.75 -10.10
N LYS A 66 -0.83 4.74 -10.76
CA LYS A 66 -0.26 3.51 -11.33
C LYS A 66 0.11 2.50 -10.24
N VAL A 67 0.76 2.96 -9.16
CA VAL A 67 1.17 2.04 -8.10
C VAL A 67 -0.03 1.50 -7.33
N VAL A 68 -1.05 2.33 -7.09
CA VAL A 68 -2.29 1.88 -6.46
C VAL A 68 -2.99 0.84 -7.34
N ASP A 69 -3.10 1.10 -8.62
CA ASP A 69 -3.74 0.20 -9.57
C ASP A 69 -2.99 -1.13 -9.64
N GLN A 70 -1.67 -1.09 -9.67
CA GLN A 70 -0.84 -2.31 -9.66
C GLN A 70 -1.04 -3.11 -8.38
N ALA A 71 -1.05 -2.44 -7.23
CA ALA A 71 -1.27 -3.11 -5.94
C ALA A 71 -2.65 -3.79 -5.89
N CYS A 72 -3.68 -3.11 -6.37
CA CYS A 72 -5.02 -3.69 -6.43
C CYS A 72 -5.08 -4.90 -7.35
N ALA A 73 -4.46 -4.81 -8.53
CA ALA A 73 -4.42 -5.92 -9.47
C ALA A 73 -3.72 -7.14 -8.86
N ASP A 74 -2.59 -6.91 -8.20
CA ASP A 74 -1.84 -7.99 -7.56
C ASP A 74 -2.63 -8.63 -6.42
N LEU A 75 -3.33 -7.83 -5.62
CA LEU A 75 -4.17 -8.34 -4.53
C LEU A 75 -5.34 -9.19 -5.04
N ARG A 76 -5.94 -8.81 -6.18
CA ARG A 76 -7.02 -9.61 -6.78
C ARG A 76 -6.55 -11.00 -7.14
N ASP A 77 -5.30 -11.12 -7.58
CA ASP A 77 -4.74 -12.38 -8.03
C ASP A 77 -4.28 -13.26 -6.86
N ILE A 78 -4.14 -12.72 -5.67
CA ILE A 78 -3.76 -13.47 -4.48
C ILE A 78 -5.01 -14.06 -3.85
N PRO A 79 -5.10 -15.39 -3.66
CA PRO A 79 -6.25 -16.01 -3.01
C PRO A 79 -6.40 -15.52 -1.56
N ALA A 80 -7.63 -15.48 -1.11
CA ALA A 80 -7.93 -15.14 0.28
C ALA A 80 -7.50 -16.26 1.22
#